data_a6128dbe14265852a042eddd9ed9aff6
#
_entry.id   a6128dbe14265852a042eddd9ed9aff6
#
_cell.length_a   1.000
_cell.length_b   1.000
_cell.length_c   1.000
_cell.angle_alpha   90.00
_cell.angle_beta   90.00
_cell.angle_gamma   90.00
#
_symmetry.space_group_name_H-M   'P 1'
#
loop_
_entity.id
_entity.type
_entity.pdbx_description
1 polymer ?
#
loop_
_entity_poly.entity_id
_entity_poly.type
_entity_poly.pdbx_seq_one_letter_code
_entity_poly.pdbx_strand_id
1 'polypeptide(L)'
;ADIKNGQYTRNGFNYYRTGYDYPGPHQGNFVNNGLIQADRSWSAKLTEVKQVYQYIKFKGFSAASRQLTMTNKYDFTDLNEFELAYEVLKDGEVVESGKMDVPSTQPDANCVLTIPYKTEVAEGAEYLLNINMLKKQATDWCDAGYSMASVQYMLQERPKTLPAKNDLTGKLKVTDNQSTVTISNEAGSFNVTFNNSNGTLTEYKVNNISYMNAAGSPQYDNYRWIENDTYGDNSNGIASVNTTRGLSTDGKTYTYKVVAAGSKCDYVLTYTIYLDGTIDMKADFTPKSADLRRIGLSMNFLGGLDSVSYYARGPWENYVDRKTGSMLGRYNTTTDKMFTPYPNPQTCGNREDLREVSLTNPTTGNGLLIRTEGKVAFSLLPYTDQQMVNARHPWELTRSSAVYAHFDYMQRGLGNASCGPGTLSQYTCPSSGTYTYKLRFIPIINGEQVGVTPVVAADNAWTFRYNKGSEKVYCEGVANGRVQAMLVNQGGVCLSHREVNDNAPSQLAFSLNGQPNGSYLVVLKSANGQQVYKFMK
;
A
#
# COMPACT_ATOMS: atom_id res chain seq x y z
N ALA A 1 4.44 -20.26 27.22
CA ALA A 1 3.00 -20.18 27.44
C ALA A 1 2.58 -18.74 27.51
N ASP A 2 1.70 -18.35 26.64
CA ASP A 2 1.15 -17.01 26.59
C ASP A 2 0.34 -16.75 27.84
N ILE A 3 0.79 -15.83 28.66
CA ILE A 3 0.20 -15.64 29.98
C ILE A 3 -0.84 -14.56 29.88
N LYS A 4 -2.09 -14.97 29.80
CA LYS A 4 -3.24 -14.08 29.87
C LYS A 4 -3.46 -13.46 31.26
N ASN A 5 -2.84 -14.02 32.28
CA ASN A 5 -2.93 -13.61 33.68
C ASN A 5 -2.06 -12.37 33.98
N GLY A 6 -2.38 -11.25 33.50
CA GLY A 6 -1.60 -10.02 33.66
C GLY A 6 -1.77 -9.11 32.47
N GLN A 7 -2.89 -9.25 31.77
CA GLN A 7 -3.25 -8.36 30.71
C GLN A 7 -3.60 -6.98 31.27
N TYR A 8 -2.92 -5.97 30.77
CA TYR A 8 -3.21 -4.55 31.05
C TYR A 8 -3.29 -3.83 29.71
N THR A 9 -3.95 -2.68 29.71
CA THR A 9 -3.84 -1.71 28.63
C THR A 9 -2.97 -0.57 29.09
N ARG A 10 -1.92 -0.26 28.35
CA ARG A 10 -1.02 0.86 28.64
C ARG A 10 -0.66 1.55 27.34
N ASN A 11 -0.83 2.88 27.29
CA ASN A 11 -0.59 3.70 26.10
C ASN A 11 -1.29 3.14 24.82
N GLY A 12 -2.52 2.60 24.97
CA GLY A 12 -3.30 2.06 23.86
C GLY A 12 -2.94 0.63 23.42
N PHE A 13 -1.93 0.00 24.04
CA PHE A 13 -1.53 -1.37 23.76
C PHE A 13 -2.00 -2.35 24.83
N ASN A 14 -2.43 -3.53 24.41
CA ASN A 14 -2.62 -4.64 25.31
C ASN A 14 -1.25 -5.11 25.82
N TYR A 15 -1.16 -5.27 27.12
CA TYR A 15 0.08 -5.69 27.77
C TYR A 15 -0.03 -7.12 28.30
N TYR A 16 0.86 -7.97 27.84
CA TYR A 16 1.06 -9.32 28.35
C TYR A 16 2.45 -9.43 28.95
N ARG A 17 2.55 -9.94 30.16
CA ARG A 17 3.85 -10.23 30.76
C ARG A 17 4.54 -11.36 30.01
N THR A 18 5.81 -11.17 29.73
CA THR A 18 6.71 -12.17 29.15
C THR A 18 7.72 -12.66 30.19
N GLY A 19 8.58 -13.60 29.85
CA GLY A 19 9.58 -14.11 30.74
C GLY A 19 10.41 -13.04 31.44
N TYR A 20 10.79 -11.99 30.75
CA TYR A 20 11.57 -10.86 31.29
C TYR A 20 10.84 -10.01 32.34
N ASP A 21 9.53 -10.11 32.41
CA ASP A 21 8.71 -9.31 33.33
C ASP A 21 8.45 -10.01 34.67
N TYR A 22 8.96 -11.24 34.85
CA TYR A 22 8.83 -12.01 36.06
C TYR A 22 10.18 -12.14 36.77
N PRO A 23 10.21 -12.12 38.11
CA PRO A 23 11.41 -12.40 38.87
C PRO A 23 11.77 -13.88 38.80
N GLY A 24 13.06 -14.18 38.89
CA GLY A 24 13.59 -15.55 38.95
C GLY A 24 13.90 -16.13 37.56
N PRO A 25 14.12 -17.44 37.48
CA PRO A 25 14.45 -18.11 36.23
C PRO A 25 13.33 -18.01 35.20
N HIS A 26 13.66 -17.67 33.97
CA HIS A 26 12.71 -17.56 32.86
C HIS A 26 13.38 -17.94 31.54
N GLN A 27 12.55 -18.21 30.50
CA GLN A 27 12.99 -18.59 29.16
C GLN A 27 13.22 -17.40 28.23
N GLY A 28 13.28 -16.17 28.75
CA GLY A 28 13.52 -14.99 27.94
C GLY A 28 12.44 -14.80 26.87
N ASN A 29 12.86 -14.77 25.61
CA ASN A 29 11.98 -14.56 24.44
C ASN A 29 11.13 -15.78 24.05
N PHE A 30 11.37 -16.96 24.64
CA PHE A 30 10.66 -18.20 24.30
C PHE A 30 9.26 -18.30 24.94
N VAL A 31 8.47 -17.24 24.87
CA VAL A 31 7.13 -17.19 25.51
C VAL A 31 6.00 -16.86 24.53
N ASN A 32 6.33 -16.45 23.30
CA ASN A 32 5.36 -16.06 22.25
C ASN A 32 5.58 -16.85 20.96
N ASN A 33 5.74 -18.16 21.06
CA ASN A 33 6.07 -19.04 19.93
C ASN A 33 4.84 -19.42 19.07
N GLY A 34 3.64 -18.98 19.45
CA GLY A 34 2.40 -19.30 18.75
C GLY A 34 2.26 -18.62 17.39
N LEU A 35 1.43 -19.21 16.52
CA LEU A 35 1.03 -18.62 15.24
C LEU A 35 0.07 -17.45 15.42
N ILE A 36 -0.75 -17.49 16.48
CA ILE A 36 -1.66 -16.40 16.88
C ILE A 36 -1.00 -15.54 17.96
N GLN A 37 -1.46 -14.31 18.10
CA GLN A 37 -0.99 -13.42 19.16
C GLN A 37 -1.43 -13.91 20.54
N ALA A 38 -0.82 -13.37 21.61
CA ALA A 38 -1.16 -13.74 22.99
C ALA A 38 -2.62 -13.42 23.36
N ASP A 39 -3.22 -12.40 22.74
CA ASP A 39 -4.63 -12.02 22.89
C ASP A 39 -5.61 -12.82 22.02
N ARG A 40 -5.10 -13.83 21.31
CA ARG A 40 -5.84 -14.66 20.35
C ARG A 40 -6.18 -13.95 19.05
N SER A 41 -5.69 -12.75 18.81
CA SER A 41 -5.87 -12.07 17.54
C SER A 41 -5.11 -12.77 16.40
N TRP A 42 -5.61 -12.57 15.20
CA TRP A 42 -5.00 -13.08 13.97
C TRP A 42 -3.62 -12.45 13.73
N SER A 43 -2.72 -13.19 13.12
CA SER A 43 -1.38 -12.72 12.78
C SER A 43 -1.03 -12.90 11.31
N ALA A 44 -0.04 -12.17 10.84
CA ALA A 44 0.52 -12.36 9.50
C ALA A 44 1.08 -13.78 9.30
N LYS A 45 1.63 -14.40 10.36
CA LYS A 45 2.11 -15.79 10.35
C LYS A 45 0.98 -16.78 10.07
N LEU A 46 -0.17 -16.59 10.73
CA LEU A 46 -1.32 -17.47 10.56
C LEU A 46 -1.92 -17.33 9.15
N THR A 47 -1.92 -16.13 8.59
CA THR A 47 -2.34 -15.89 7.20
C THR A 47 -1.50 -16.71 6.22
N GLU A 48 -0.19 -16.72 6.38
CA GLU A 48 0.70 -17.50 5.53
C GLU A 48 0.52 -19.01 5.73
N VAL A 49 0.36 -19.47 6.98
CA VAL A 49 0.08 -20.88 7.29
C VAL A 49 -1.23 -21.33 6.64
N LYS A 50 -2.30 -20.53 6.74
CA LYS A 50 -3.58 -20.81 6.06
C LYS A 50 -3.39 -21.02 4.57
N GLN A 51 -2.58 -20.17 3.92
CA GLN A 51 -2.32 -20.25 2.48
C GLN A 51 -1.51 -21.49 2.10
N VAL A 52 -0.46 -21.79 2.87
CA VAL A 52 0.45 -22.90 2.56
C VAL A 52 -0.20 -24.26 2.83
N TYR A 53 -1.02 -24.36 3.89
CA TYR A 53 -1.66 -25.61 4.31
C TYR A 53 -3.08 -25.82 3.77
N GLN A 54 -3.53 -25.03 2.80
CA GLN A 54 -4.85 -25.23 2.20
C GLN A 54 -4.95 -26.61 1.51
N TYR A 55 -6.07 -27.30 1.71
CA TYR A 55 -6.30 -28.66 1.20
C TYR A 55 -6.80 -28.70 -0.26
N ILE A 56 -6.98 -27.58 -0.91
CA ILE A 56 -7.25 -27.47 -2.33
C ILE A 56 -6.01 -26.92 -3.01
N LYS A 57 -5.34 -27.75 -3.80
CA LYS A 57 -4.13 -27.35 -4.50
C LYS A 57 -4.46 -26.78 -5.86
N PHE A 58 -4.31 -25.49 -6.02
CA PHE A 58 -4.41 -24.83 -7.32
C PHE A 58 -3.13 -25.11 -8.13
N LYS A 59 -3.28 -25.85 -9.23
CA LYS A 59 -2.14 -26.24 -10.09
C LYS A 59 -1.78 -25.21 -11.14
N GLY A 60 -2.76 -24.42 -11.59
CA GLY A 60 -2.54 -23.35 -12.56
C GLY A 60 -3.85 -22.84 -13.16
N PHE A 61 -3.72 -21.71 -13.82
CA PHE A 61 -4.78 -21.07 -14.57
C PHE A 61 -4.29 -20.68 -15.97
N SER A 62 -5.07 -21.02 -16.99
CA SER A 62 -4.84 -20.60 -18.38
C SER A 62 -5.76 -19.43 -18.70
N ALA A 63 -5.22 -18.23 -18.87
CA ALA A 63 -6.01 -17.05 -19.22
C ALA A 63 -6.67 -17.20 -20.60
N ALA A 64 -6.01 -17.87 -21.56
CA ALA A 64 -6.53 -18.04 -22.91
C ALA A 64 -7.79 -18.93 -22.97
N SER A 65 -7.82 -20.02 -22.20
CA SER A 65 -8.99 -20.93 -22.11
C SER A 65 -9.86 -20.65 -20.90
N ARG A 66 -9.46 -19.75 -20.00
CA ARG A 66 -10.09 -19.45 -18.68
C ARG A 66 -10.20 -20.70 -17.80
N GLN A 67 -9.32 -21.67 -17.99
CA GLN A 67 -9.36 -22.94 -17.26
C GLN A 67 -8.48 -22.89 -16.01
N LEU A 68 -9.10 -23.23 -14.88
CA LEU A 68 -8.48 -23.45 -13.59
C LEU A 68 -8.32 -24.96 -13.35
N THR A 69 -7.12 -25.40 -13.04
CA THR A 69 -6.85 -26.79 -12.64
C THR A 69 -6.59 -26.86 -11.14
N MET A 70 -7.31 -27.74 -10.45
CA MET A 70 -7.19 -27.96 -9.00
C MET A 70 -7.03 -29.45 -8.70
N THR A 71 -6.44 -29.77 -7.54
CA THR A 71 -6.44 -31.11 -6.96
C THR A 71 -7.09 -31.05 -5.58
N ASN A 72 -7.99 -31.96 -5.29
CA ASN A 72 -8.53 -32.19 -3.97
C ASN A 72 -7.47 -32.89 -3.09
N LYS A 73 -7.08 -32.27 -2.00
CA LYS A 73 -6.12 -32.79 -1.01
C LYS A 73 -6.77 -33.15 0.32
N TYR A 74 -8.10 -33.10 0.39
CA TYR A 74 -8.82 -33.65 1.53
C TYR A 74 -8.77 -35.17 1.49
N ASP A 75 -8.90 -35.80 2.64
CA ASP A 75 -8.97 -37.27 2.76
C ASP A 75 -10.42 -37.80 2.66
N PHE A 76 -11.40 -36.97 3.10
CA PHE A 76 -12.80 -37.40 3.26
C PHE A 76 -13.82 -36.43 2.68
N THR A 77 -13.41 -35.26 2.17
CA THR A 77 -14.29 -34.18 1.72
C THR A 77 -14.32 -34.10 0.21
N ASP A 78 -15.48 -34.14 -0.40
CA ASP A 78 -15.69 -33.87 -1.82
C ASP A 78 -15.70 -32.33 -2.07
N LEU A 79 -15.12 -31.88 -3.19
CA LEU A 79 -15.08 -30.45 -3.50
C LEU A 79 -16.45 -29.85 -3.82
N ASN A 80 -17.49 -30.64 -4.09
CA ASN A 80 -18.85 -30.14 -4.28
C ASN A 80 -19.49 -29.53 -2.99
N GLU A 81 -18.85 -29.76 -1.82
CA GLU A 81 -19.20 -29.05 -0.58
C GLU A 81 -18.83 -27.55 -0.60
N PHE A 82 -18.04 -27.13 -1.59
CA PHE A 82 -17.60 -25.76 -1.75
C PHE A 82 -18.26 -25.08 -2.96
N GLU A 83 -18.39 -23.76 -2.88
CA GLU A 83 -18.73 -22.86 -3.98
C GLU A 83 -17.47 -22.13 -4.39
N LEU A 84 -17.19 -22.02 -5.67
CA LEU A 84 -16.10 -21.19 -6.17
C LEU A 84 -16.62 -19.77 -6.39
N ALA A 85 -16.01 -18.79 -5.71
CA ALA A 85 -16.20 -17.38 -5.99
C ALA A 85 -14.98 -16.83 -6.73
N TYR A 86 -15.22 -15.95 -7.71
CA TYR A 86 -14.17 -15.29 -8.44
C TYR A 86 -14.39 -13.78 -8.49
N GLU A 87 -13.28 -13.03 -8.58
CA GLU A 87 -13.27 -11.60 -8.81
C GLU A 87 -12.20 -11.26 -9.84
N VAL A 88 -12.56 -10.47 -10.84
CA VAL A 88 -11.58 -9.84 -11.73
C VAL A 88 -11.33 -8.43 -11.24
N LEU A 89 -10.07 -8.11 -11.02
CA LEU A 89 -9.63 -6.79 -10.58
C LEU A 89 -8.92 -6.08 -11.72
N LYS A 90 -9.19 -4.78 -11.88
CA LYS A 90 -8.43 -3.84 -12.72
C LYS A 90 -7.78 -2.81 -11.82
N ASP A 91 -6.45 -2.71 -11.85
CA ASP A 91 -5.66 -1.80 -11.00
C ASP A 91 -6.04 -1.90 -9.52
N GLY A 92 -6.34 -3.12 -9.07
CA GLY A 92 -6.72 -3.44 -7.69
C GLY A 92 -8.20 -3.22 -7.33
N GLU A 93 -9.03 -2.70 -8.25
CA GLU A 93 -10.48 -2.52 -8.04
C GLU A 93 -11.26 -3.65 -8.70
N VAL A 94 -12.24 -4.21 -7.99
CA VAL A 94 -13.10 -5.29 -8.52
C VAL A 94 -13.98 -4.74 -9.64
N VAL A 95 -13.82 -5.26 -10.85
CA VAL A 95 -14.60 -4.87 -12.04
C VAL A 95 -15.63 -5.92 -12.43
N GLU A 96 -15.43 -7.18 -12.03
CA GLU A 96 -16.37 -8.26 -12.24
C GLU A 96 -16.24 -9.27 -11.09
N SER A 97 -17.36 -9.87 -10.69
CA SER A 97 -17.38 -10.95 -9.70
C SER A 97 -18.48 -11.94 -10.02
N GLY A 98 -18.31 -13.17 -9.57
CA GLY A 98 -19.33 -14.19 -9.72
C GLY A 98 -19.03 -15.42 -8.88
N LYS A 99 -19.96 -16.35 -8.92
CA LYS A 99 -19.89 -17.62 -8.21
C LYS A 99 -20.30 -18.76 -9.13
N MET A 100 -19.80 -19.95 -8.86
CA MET A 100 -20.15 -21.15 -9.58
C MET A 100 -20.06 -22.39 -8.68
N ASP A 101 -20.85 -23.39 -8.99
CA ASP A 101 -20.76 -24.70 -8.35
C ASP A 101 -19.48 -25.42 -8.78
N VAL A 102 -18.94 -26.20 -7.86
CA VAL A 102 -17.83 -27.12 -8.10
C VAL A 102 -18.41 -28.53 -8.27
N PRO A 103 -18.04 -29.25 -9.33
CA PRO A 103 -18.51 -30.62 -9.52
C PRO A 103 -17.95 -31.55 -8.46
N SER A 104 -18.59 -32.68 -8.25
CA SER A 104 -18.07 -33.73 -7.37
C SER A 104 -16.64 -34.09 -7.80
N THR A 105 -15.73 -33.96 -6.85
CA THR A 105 -14.31 -34.22 -7.02
C THR A 105 -13.80 -34.90 -5.76
N GLN A 106 -13.66 -36.21 -5.85
CA GLN A 106 -13.26 -37.07 -4.75
C GLN A 106 -11.83 -36.76 -4.26
N PRO A 107 -11.45 -37.17 -3.04
CA PRO A 107 -10.08 -37.11 -2.56
C PRO A 107 -9.06 -37.56 -3.61
N ASP A 108 -7.94 -36.85 -3.69
CA ASP A 108 -6.83 -36.98 -4.63
C ASP A 108 -7.17 -36.81 -6.12
N ALA A 109 -8.43 -36.60 -6.48
CA ALA A 109 -8.83 -36.33 -7.85
C ALA A 109 -8.51 -34.90 -8.31
N ASN A 110 -8.41 -34.73 -9.61
CA ASN A 110 -8.24 -33.42 -10.24
C ASN A 110 -9.59 -32.90 -10.74
N CYS A 111 -9.74 -31.59 -10.69
CA CYS A 111 -10.87 -30.84 -11.22
C CYS A 111 -10.37 -29.78 -12.19
N VAL A 112 -11.05 -29.63 -13.33
CA VAL A 112 -10.80 -28.52 -14.26
C VAL A 112 -12.09 -27.74 -14.43
N LEU A 113 -12.05 -26.44 -14.18
CA LEU A 113 -13.19 -25.54 -14.27
C LEU A 113 -12.90 -24.41 -15.25
N THR A 114 -13.88 -24.05 -16.06
CA THR A 114 -13.81 -22.82 -16.87
C THR A 114 -14.44 -21.68 -16.07
N ILE A 115 -13.65 -20.69 -15.70
CA ILE A 115 -14.13 -19.52 -14.96
C ILE A 115 -14.89 -18.59 -15.91
N PRO A 116 -16.17 -18.29 -15.64
CA PRO A 116 -17.05 -17.66 -16.62
C PRO A 116 -16.98 -16.12 -16.65
N TYR A 117 -15.85 -15.51 -16.29
CA TYR A 117 -15.71 -14.06 -16.36
C TYR A 117 -15.72 -13.59 -17.83
N LYS A 118 -16.24 -12.37 -18.03
CA LYS A 118 -16.40 -11.73 -19.35
C LYS A 118 -15.45 -10.56 -19.58
N THR A 119 -14.82 -10.07 -18.52
CA THR A 119 -13.89 -8.95 -18.60
C THR A 119 -12.81 -9.21 -19.64
N GLU A 120 -12.69 -8.31 -20.60
CA GLU A 120 -11.59 -8.29 -21.55
C GLU A 120 -10.41 -7.52 -20.95
N VAL A 121 -9.25 -8.13 -21.08
CA VAL A 121 -7.99 -7.57 -20.57
C VAL A 121 -7.45 -6.57 -21.60
N ALA A 122 -7.28 -5.32 -21.21
CA ALA A 122 -6.77 -4.26 -22.05
C ALA A 122 -5.33 -3.87 -21.66
N GLU A 123 -4.51 -3.49 -22.64
CA GLU A 123 -3.19 -2.90 -22.38
C GLU A 123 -3.29 -1.62 -21.56
N GLY A 124 -2.25 -1.33 -20.78
CA GLY A 124 -2.15 -0.10 -19.99
C GLY A 124 -2.70 -0.21 -18.56
N ALA A 125 -3.30 -1.33 -18.18
CA ALA A 125 -3.78 -1.59 -16.81
C ALA A 125 -3.31 -2.97 -16.31
N GLU A 126 -3.27 -3.14 -14.98
CA GLU A 126 -3.02 -4.43 -14.33
C GLU A 126 -4.34 -5.17 -14.12
N TYR A 127 -4.42 -6.43 -14.53
CA TYR A 127 -5.58 -7.26 -14.26
C TYR A 127 -5.21 -8.49 -13.44
N LEU A 128 -6.00 -8.77 -12.42
CA LEU A 128 -5.84 -9.90 -11.51
C LEU A 128 -7.14 -10.72 -11.47
N LEU A 129 -7.00 -12.01 -11.24
CA LEU A 129 -8.10 -12.92 -10.97
C LEU A 129 -7.94 -13.51 -9.57
N ASN A 130 -8.84 -13.18 -8.67
CA ASN A 130 -8.97 -13.81 -7.37
C ASN A 130 -9.92 -15.00 -7.46
N ILE A 131 -9.55 -16.12 -6.88
CA ILE A 131 -10.37 -17.32 -6.72
C ILE A 131 -10.45 -17.65 -5.23
N ASN A 132 -11.66 -17.89 -4.74
CA ASN A 132 -11.94 -18.34 -3.38
C ASN A 132 -12.83 -19.57 -3.42
N MET A 133 -12.46 -20.59 -2.64
CA MET A 133 -13.29 -21.76 -2.39
C MET A 133 -14.02 -21.56 -1.08
N LEU A 134 -15.32 -21.32 -1.15
CA LEU A 134 -16.16 -20.95 -0.03
C LEU A 134 -16.93 -22.16 0.50
N LYS A 135 -17.01 -22.33 1.81
CA LYS A 135 -17.85 -23.35 2.43
C LYS A 135 -19.33 -23.03 2.14
N LYS A 136 -20.08 -23.96 1.53
CA LYS A 136 -21.51 -23.77 1.20
C LYS A 136 -22.40 -23.68 2.44
N GLN A 137 -22.08 -24.47 3.46
CA GLN A 137 -22.87 -24.55 4.68
C GLN A 137 -22.05 -24.18 5.91
N ALA A 138 -22.71 -23.58 6.90
CA ALA A 138 -22.10 -23.34 8.20
C ALA A 138 -21.78 -24.65 8.91
N THR A 139 -20.77 -24.60 9.75
CA THR A 139 -20.35 -25.67 10.67
C THR A 139 -20.22 -25.10 12.07
N ASP A 140 -19.91 -25.92 13.07
CA ASP A 140 -19.71 -25.47 14.47
C ASP A 140 -18.55 -24.48 14.63
N TRP A 141 -17.66 -24.36 13.64
CA TRP A 141 -16.45 -23.53 13.72
C TRP A 141 -16.34 -22.45 12.63
N CYS A 142 -17.19 -22.45 11.62
CA CYS A 142 -17.23 -21.38 10.61
C CYS A 142 -18.63 -21.18 10.01
N ASP A 143 -18.91 -19.96 9.58
CA ASP A 143 -20.11 -19.61 8.85
C ASP A 143 -20.07 -20.07 7.39
N ALA A 144 -21.26 -20.17 6.76
CA ALA A 144 -21.35 -20.32 5.31
C ALA A 144 -20.66 -19.13 4.62
N GLY A 145 -19.97 -19.39 3.51
CA GLY A 145 -19.18 -18.40 2.81
C GLY A 145 -17.76 -18.23 3.35
N TYR A 146 -17.35 -18.96 4.39
CA TYR A 146 -15.97 -18.93 4.86
C TYR A 146 -15.01 -19.43 3.78
N SER A 147 -13.94 -18.66 3.48
CA SER A 147 -12.93 -19.03 2.49
C SER A 147 -11.99 -20.09 3.04
N MET A 148 -12.08 -21.30 2.48
CA MET A 148 -11.24 -22.45 2.85
C MET A 148 -9.91 -22.46 2.11
N ALA A 149 -9.91 -22.01 0.86
CA ALA A 149 -8.72 -21.92 0.03
C ALA A 149 -8.84 -20.75 -0.95
N SER A 150 -7.73 -20.15 -1.31
CA SER A 150 -7.71 -19.01 -2.21
C SER A 150 -6.43 -18.96 -3.04
N VAL A 151 -6.51 -18.32 -4.21
CA VAL A 151 -5.37 -18.04 -5.07
C VAL A 151 -5.64 -16.78 -5.87
N GLN A 152 -4.56 -16.09 -6.25
CA GLN A 152 -4.61 -14.94 -7.14
C GLN A 152 -3.73 -15.19 -8.36
N TYR A 153 -4.26 -14.94 -9.55
CA TYR A 153 -3.54 -15.03 -10.81
C TYR A 153 -3.40 -13.66 -11.46
N MET A 154 -2.24 -13.40 -12.05
CA MET A 154 -2.00 -12.26 -12.91
C MET A 154 -2.58 -12.56 -14.30
N LEU A 155 -3.53 -11.74 -14.76
CA LEU A 155 -4.07 -11.81 -16.10
C LEU A 155 -3.30 -10.90 -17.06
N GLN A 156 -2.93 -9.70 -16.58
CA GLN A 156 -2.15 -8.71 -17.30
C GLN A 156 -1.27 -7.94 -16.33
N GLU A 157 0.01 -7.82 -16.64
CA GLU A 157 0.94 -6.98 -15.86
C GLU A 157 0.67 -5.49 -16.08
N ARG A 158 0.90 -4.69 -15.04
CA ARG A 158 0.87 -3.23 -15.14
C ARG A 158 1.91 -2.71 -16.12
N PRO A 159 1.74 -1.49 -16.67
CA PRO A 159 2.79 -0.82 -17.41
C PRO A 159 4.09 -0.73 -16.58
N LYS A 160 5.22 -1.00 -17.23
CA LYS A 160 6.52 -0.99 -16.56
C LYS A 160 7.01 0.42 -16.21
N THR A 161 6.47 1.44 -16.88
CA THR A 161 6.85 2.85 -16.71
C THR A 161 5.66 3.69 -16.31
N LEU A 162 5.91 4.71 -15.49
CA LEU A 162 4.90 5.71 -15.16
C LEU A 162 4.58 6.57 -16.38
N PRO A 163 3.33 7.02 -16.55
CA PRO A 163 2.96 7.92 -17.62
C PRO A 163 3.83 9.18 -17.65
N ALA A 164 4.18 9.66 -18.84
CA ALA A 164 4.89 10.92 -18.99
C ALA A 164 4.03 12.09 -18.50
N LYS A 165 4.68 13.14 -17.97
CA LYS A 165 4.00 14.39 -17.58
C LYS A 165 4.32 15.46 -18.65
N ASN A 166 3.41 15.65 -19.61
CA ASN A 166 3.68 16.48 -20.79
C ASN A 166 2.87 17.79 -20.86
N ASP A 167 1.80 17.96 -20.08
CA ASP A 167 0.78 18.98 -20.33
C ASP A 167 0.84 20.22 -19.40
N LEU A 168 2.02 20.51 -18.85
CA LEU A 168 2.17 21.65 -17.95
C LEU A 168 2.55 22.92 -18.74
N THR A 169 1.80 24.00 -18.52
CA THR A 169 2.07 25.32 -19.10
C THR A 169 2.80 26.21 -18.08
N GLY A 170 3.73 27.06 -18.56
CA GLY A 170 4.52 27.95 -17.72
C GLY A 170 5.99 27.54 -17.63
N LYS A 171 6.72 28.17 -16.70
CA LYS A 171 8.14 27.92 -16.44
C LYS A 171 8.40 27.81 -14.94
N LEU A 172 9.40 27.01 -14.59
CA LEU A 172 9.93 26.97 -13.24
C LEU A 172 10.73 28.24 -12.91
N LYS A 173 10.61 28.68 -11.66
CA LYS A 173 11.46 29.71 -11.07
C LYS A 173 12.53 28.99 -10.24
N VAL A 174 13.79 29.27 -10.53
CA VAL A 174 14.94 28.64 -9.84
C VAL A 174 15.76 29.74 -9.17
N THR A 175 16.05 29.57 -7.89
CA THR A 175 16.95 30.41 -7.12
C THR A 175 18.11 29.55 -6.63
N ASP A 176 19.29 29.73 -7.21
CA ASP A 176 20.52 29.02 -6.85
C ASP A 176 21.53 30.02 -6.28
N ASN A 177 21.91 29.83 -5.01
CA ASN A 177 22.86 30.69 -4.30
C ASN A 177 24.16 29.97 -3.93
N GLN A 178 24.56 28.94 -4.68
CA GLN A 178 25.71 28.06 -4.47
C GLN A 178 25.55 27.07 -3.32
N SER A 179 25.09 27.50 -2.14
CA SER A 179 24.89 26.60 -0.98
C SER A 179 23.58 25.85 -1.03
N THR A 180 22.54 26.48 -1.59
CA THR A 180 21.20 25.88 -1.76
C THR A 180 20.62 26.20 -3.12
N VAL A 181 19.74 25.35 -3.60
CA VAL A 181 18.90 25.64 -4.75
C VAL A 181 17.43 25.43 -4.37
N THR A 182 16.60 26.43 -4.67
CA THR A 182 15.14 26.39 -4.48
C THR A 182 14.45 26.44 -5.82
N ILE A 183 13.56 25.49 -6.03
CA ILE A 183 12.74 25.33 -7.24
C ILE A 183 11.29 25.60 -6.86
N SER A 184 10.61 26.48 -7.60
CA SER A 184 9.20 26.83 -7.47
C SER A 184 8.58 27.08 -8.85
N ASN A 185 7.31 27.41 -8.90
CA ASN A 185 6.68 27.98 -10.09
C ASN A 185 6.44 29.49 -9.90
N GLU A 186 5.99 30.16 -10.97
CA GLU A 186 5.71 31.61 -10.93
C GLU A 186 4.63 31.97 -9.89
N ALA A 187 3.67 31.09 -9.68
CA ALA A 187 2.61 31.27 -8.69
C ALA A 187 3.06 31.03 -7.23
N GLY A 188 4.27 30.47 -7.02
CA GLY A 188 4.78 30.14 -5.69
C GLY A 188 3.97 29.05 -4.97
N SER A 189 3.25 28.20 -5.73
CA SER A 189 2.38 27.17 -5.15
C SER A 189 3.16 26.01 -4.51
N PHE A 190 4.46 25.87 -4.80
CA PHE A 190 5.32 24.90 -4.17
C PHE A 190 6.76 25.42 -4.02
N ASN A 191 7.52 24.82 -3.12
CA ASN A 191 8.96 24.99 -2.97
C ASN A 191 9.62 23.62 -2.76
N VAL A 192 10.67 23.38 -3.53
CA VAL A 192 11.58 22.23 -3.37
C VAL A 192 12.98 22.80 -3.20
N THR A 193 13.60 22.56 -2.03
CA THR A 193 14.92 23.13 -1.73
C THR A 193 15.93 22.03 -1.42
N PHE A 194 17.10 22.10 -2.04
CA PHE A 194 18.22 21.20 -1.77
C PHE A 194 19.42 21.97 -1.21
N ASN A 195 20.15 21.32 -0.31
CA ASN A 195 21.48 21.72 0.09
C ASN A 195 22.50 21.17 -0.92
N ASN A 196 23.24 22.06 -1.59
CA ASN A 196 24.13 21.69 -2.68
C ASN A 196 25.43 20.99 -2.22
N SER A 197 25.82 21.13 -0.95
CA SER A 197 27.05 20.53 -0.42
C SER A 197 26.90 19.03 -0.11
N ASN A 198 25.71 18.60 0.28
CA ASN A 198 25.47 17.21 0.72
C ASN A 198 24.26 16.54 0.04
N GLY A 199 23.58 17.26 -0.87
CA GLY A 199 22.44 16.71 -1.63
C GLY A 199 21.14 16.53 -0.83
N THR A 200 21.09 17.04 0.40
CA THR A 200 19.90 16.90 1.26
C THR A 200 18.73 17.71 0.70
N LEU A 201 17.56 17.07 0.56
CA LEU A 201 16.28 17.74 0.34
C LEU A 201 15.87 18.42 1.65
N THR A 202 16.03 19.74 1.74
CA THR A 202 15.78 20.50 2.97
C THR A 202 14.35 20.98 3.10
N GLU A 203 13.63 21.08 2.01
CA GLU A 203 12.21 21.44 1.99
C GLU A 203 11.49 20.82 0.79
N TYR A 204 10.33 20.21 1.06
CA TYR A 204 9.30 19.94 0.06
C TYR A 204 7.97 20.45 0.60
N LYS A 205 7.49 21.53 0.03
CA LYS A 205 6.30 22.26 0.47
C LYS A 205 5.38 22.57 -0.71
N VAL A 206 4.09 22.33 -0.55
CA VAL A 206 3.07 22.64 -1.56
C VAL A 206 1.89 23.31 -0.88
N ASN A 207 1.42 24.44 -1.44
CA ASN A 207 0.34 25.28 -0.88
C ASN A 207 0.51 25.55 0.63
N ASN A 208 1.73 25.92 1.04
CA ASN A 208 2.13 26.15 2.42
C ASN A 208 2.11 24.94 3.36
N ILE A 209 1.87 23.72 2.84
CA ILE A 209 1.94 22.49 3.60
C ILE A 209 3.33 21.88 3.42
N SER A 210 4.06 21.67 4.50
CA SER A 210 5.37 21.01 4.48
C SER A 210 5.19 19.51 4.55
N TYR A 211 5.68 18.80 3.53
CA TYR A 211 5.67 17.34 3.47
C TYR A 211 7.00 16.73 3.88
N MET A 212 8.13 17.40 3.63
CA MET A 212 9.46 16.96 4.05
C MET A 212 10.31 18.16 4.49
N ASN A 213 11.25 17.90 5.39
CA ASN A 213 12.32 18.80 5.80
C ASN A 213 13.67 18.05 5.73
N ALA A 214 14.74 18.68 6.16
CA ALA A 214 16.08 18.08 6.12
C ALA A 214 16.18 16.71 6.83
N ALA A 215 15.49 16.54 7.97
CA ALA A 215 15.47 15.29 8.72
C ALA A 215 14.69 14.17 8.00
N GLY A 216 13.80 14.54 7.08
CA GLY A 216 13.00 13.63 6.27
C GLY A 216 13.55 13.38 4.87
N SER A 217 14.72 13.93 4.54
CA SER A 217 15.33 13.75 3.22
C SER A 217 15.55 12.28 2.89
N PRO A 218 15.19 11.82 1.68
CA PRO A 218 15.48 10.46 1.25
C PRO A 218 16.98 10.15 1.31
N GLN A 219 17.33 9.05 1.96
CA GLN A 219 18.70 8.57 2.08
C GLN A 219 18.74 7.05 2.08
N TYR A 220 19.88 6.49 1.60
CA TYR A 220 20.06 5.05 1.66
C TYR A 220 20.04 4.57 3.10
N ASP A 221 19.28 3.48 3.34
CA ASP A 221 19.18 2.85 4.63
C ASP A 221 19.33 1.33 4.50
N ASN A 222 20.25 0.78 5.28
CA ASN A 222 20.47 -0.66 5.42
C ASN A 222 20.03 -1.16 6.80
N TYR A 223 19.62 -0.25 7.71
CA TYR A 223 19.31 -0.62 9.07
C TYR A 223 17.99 -1.41 9.14
N ARG A 224 18.06 -2.58 9.76
CA ARG A 224 16.90 -3.38 10.16
C ARG A 224 17.26 -4.14 11.43
N TRP A 225 16.45 -4.03 12.43
CA TRP A 225 16.59 -4.83 13.64
C TRP A 225 15.38 -5.76 13.80
N ILE A 226 15.65 -7.06 13.74
CA ILE A 226 14.69 -8.12 14.04
C ILE A 226 15.38 -9.05 15.01
N GLU A 227 14.70 -9.49 16.04
CA GLU A 227 15.24 -10.42 17.05
C GLU A 227 15.89 -11.63 16.39
N ASN A 228 17.13 -11.93 16.76
CA ASN A 228 17.98 -12.98 16.21
C ASN A 228 18.41 -12.83 14.74
N ASP A 229 18.15 -11.69 14.11
CA ASP A 229 18.70 -11.35 12.79
C ASP A 229 19.58 -10.09 12.85
N THR A 230 20.23 -9.87 13.96
CA THR A 230 21.14 -8.74 14.16
C THR A 230 22.56 -9.15 13.86
N TYR A 231 23.17 -8.59 12.81
CA TYR A 231 24.55 -8.83 12.46
C TYR A 231 25.31 -7.50 12.36
N GLY A 232 26.05 -7.20 13.42
CA GLY A 232 27.02 -6.12 13.44
C GLY A 232 26.46 -4.73 13.05
N ASP A 233 27.34 -3.87 12.59
CA ASP A 233 27.03 -2.52 12.17
C ASP A 233 26.29 -2.48 10.83
N ASN A 234 25.08 -1.91 10.82
CA ASN A 234 24.25 -1.71 9.64
C ASN A 234 24.49 -0.35 8.96
N SER A 235 25.40 0.48 9.48
CA SER A 235 25.67 1.79 8.91
C SER A 235 26.27 1.69 7.50
N ASN A 236 25.95 2.69 6.67
CA ASN A 236 26.57 2.91 5.38
C ASN A 236 27.43 4.17 5.49
N GLY A 237 28.70 4.04 5.88
CA GLY A 237 29.62 5.17 5.95
C GLY A 237 29.75 5.85 4.59
N ILE A 238 29.40 7.13 4.51
CA ILE A 238 29.46 7.91 3.26
C ILE A 238 30.84 8.55 3.13
N ALA A 239 31.59 8.16 2.09
CA ALA A 239 32.92 8.68 1.78
C ALA A 239 32.86 9.99 1.00
N SER A 240 31.89 10.13 0.08
CA SER A 240 31.70 11.35 -0.70
C SER A 240 30.27 11.50 -1.18
N VAL A 241 29.87 12.75 -1.35
CA VAL A 241 28.61 13.12 -2.02
C VAL A 241 28.93 14.15 -3.09
N ASN A 242 28.46 13.91 -4.32
CA ASN A 242 28.57 14.85 -5.43
C ASN A 242 27.17 15.18 -5.94
N THR A 243 26.94 16.44 -6.28
CA THR A 243 25.65 16.90 -6.82
C THR A 243 25.81 17.50 -8.21
N THR A 244 24.84 17.25 -9.08
CA THR A 244 24.69 17.95 -10.36
C THR A 244 23.24 18.36 -10.53
N ARG A 245 23.01 19.48 -11.22
CA ARG A 245 21.69 20.05 -11.34
C ARG A 245 21.51 20.90 -12.59
N GLY A 246 20.29 21.06 -13.06
CA GLY A 246 20.01 21.90 -14.23
C GLY A 246 18.54 22.04 -14.56
N LEU A 247 18.18 23.17 -15.13
CA LEU A 247 16.87 23.45 -15.70
C LEU A 247 16.82 22.91 -17.13
N SER A 248 15.71 22.30 -17.52
CA SER A 248 15.48 21.89 -18.91
C SER A 248 15.43 23.09 -19.86
N THR A 249 15.73 22.87 -21.15
CA THR A 249 15.78 23.93 -22.15
C THR A 249 14.44 24.64 -22.37
N ASP A 250 13.33 23.93 -22.14
CA ASP A 250 11.96 24.49 -22.19
C ASP A 250 11.53 25.16 -20.87
N GLY A 251 12.34 25.04 -19.81
CA GLY A 251 12.08 25.62 -18.49
C GLY A 251 11.00 24.92 -17.68
N LYS A 252 10.53 23.73 -18.10
CA LYS A 252 9.40 23.04 -17.47
C LYS A 252 9.78 22.02 -16.41
N THR A 253 11.00 21.51 -16.42
CA THR A 253 11.50 20.54 -15.44
C THR A 253 12.86 20.96 -14.90
N TYR A 254 13.12 20.60 -13.65
CA TYR A 254 14.42 20.78 -13.02
C TYR A 254 14.96 19.42 -12.57
N THR A 255 16.17 19.10 -12.99
CA THR A 255 16.84 17.86 -12.57
C THR A 255 17.85 18.18 -11.46
N TYR A 256 17.78 17.43 -10.36
CA TYR A 256 18.76 17.43 -9.29
C TYR A 256 19.26 16.02 -9.04
N LYS A 257 20.56 15.80 -9.11
CA LYS A 257 21.17 14.48 -8.98
C LYS A 257 22.16 14.47 -7.83
N VAL A 258 22.05 13.45 -6.98
CA VAL A 258 22.96 13.15 -5.87
C VAL A 258 23.67 11.84 -6.16
N VAL A 259 25.00 11.83 -6.11
CA VAL A 259 25.83 10.63 -6.25
C VAL A 259 26.59 10.43 -4.95
N ALA A 260 26.27 9.38 -4.21
CA ALA A 260 26.87 9.08 -2.92
C ALA A 260 27.68 7.77 -2.98
N ALA A 261 28.93 7.85 -2.57
CA ALA A 261 29.81 6.70 -2.40
C ALA A 261 29.74 6.20 -0.95
N GLY A 262 29.16 5.03 -0.73
CA GLY A 262 28.99 4.43 0.57
C GLY A 262 29.91 3.23 0.81
N SER A 263 30.14 2.88 2.06
CA SER A 263 31.00 1.73 2.43
C SER A 263 30.36 0.38 2.06
N LYS A 264 29.04 0.27 2.15
CA LYS A 264 28.27 -0.96 1.88
C LYS A 264 27.44 -0.89 0.59
N CYS A 265 27.06 0.31 0.17
CA CYS A 265 26.25 0.53 -1.02
C CYS A 265 26.51 1.94 -1.56
N ASP A 266 26.86 2.04 -2.83
CA ASP A 266 26.79 3.31 -3.55
C ASP A 266 25.36 3.55 -3.98
N TYR A 267 24.93 4.82 -4.00
CA TYR A 267 23.61 5.13 -4.51
C TYR A 267 23.56 6.44 -5.27
N VAL A 268 22.61 6.51 -6.20
CA VAL A 268 22.35 7.71 -6.99
C VAL A 268 20.87 8.03 -6.88
N LEU A 269 20.54 9.26 -6.44
CA LEU A 269 19.18 9.79 -6.46
C LEU A 269 19.10 10.84 -7.56
N THR A 270 18.17 10.66 -8.49
CA THR A 270 17.88 11.64 -9.54
C THR A 270 16.45 12.13 -9.37
N TYR A 271 16.32 13.39 -8.98
CA TYR A 271 15.04 14.07 -8.84
C TYR A 271 14.73 14.82 -10.13
N THR A 272 13.48 14.74 -10.60
CA THR A 272 12.90 15.59 -11.63
C THR A 272 11.69 16.30 -11.03
N ILE A 273 11.80 17.62 -10.90
CA ILE A 273 10.76 18.48 -10.32
C ILE A 273 9.95 19.08 -11.48
N TYR A 274 8.62 18.98 -11.39
CA TYR A 274 7.67 19.46 -12.38
C TYR A 274 6.95 20.73 -11.93
N LEU A 275 6.33 21.45 -12.88
CA LEU A 275 5.63 22.72 -12.67
C LEU A 275 4.48 22.70 -11.65
N ASP A 276 3.91 21.54 -11.40
CA ASP A 276 2.82 21.34 -10.44
C ASP A 276 3.29 20.89 -9.05
N GLY A 277 4.59 20.88 -8.82
CA GLY A 277 5.20 20.40 -7.58
C GLY A 277 5.32 18.87 -7.48
N THR A 278 4.93 18.12 -8.50
CA THR A 278 5.24 16.67 -8.58
C THR A 278 6.75 16.47 -8.64
N ILE A 279 7.23 15.42 -7.98
CA ILE A 279 8.64 15.02 -8.02
C ILE A 279 8.74 13.57 -8.47
N ASP A 280 9.49 13.29 -9.54
CA ASP A 280 10.01 11.96 -9.83
C ASP A 280 11.35 11.80 -9.15
N MET A 281 11.53 10.74 -8.39
CA MET A 281 12.81 10.37 -7.78
C MET A 281 13.20 8.97 -8.26
N LYS A 282 14.21 8.88 -9.10
CA LYS A 282 14.85 7.62 -9.49
C LYS A 282 15.97 7.31 -8.49
N ALA A 283 15.98 6.11 -7.95
CA ALA A 283 17.02 5.62 -7.06
C ALA A 283 17.73 4.43 -7.71
N ASP A 284 19.05 4.55 -7.86
CA ASP A 284 19.93 3.50 -8.34
C ASP A 284 20.86 3.09 -7.18
N PHE A 285 20.96 1.78 -6.90
CA PHE A 285 21.76 1.22 -5.81
C PHE A 285 22.81 0.27 -6.38
N THR A 286 24.04 0.36 -5.88
CA THR A 286 25.13 -0.56 -6.22
C THR A 286 25.68 -1.15 -4.92
N PRO A 287 25.13 -2.30 -4.45
CA PRO A 287 25.62 -2.99 -3.27
C PRO A 287 27.08 -3.42 -3.39
N LYS A 288 27.80 -3.39 -2.26
CA LYS A 288 29.21 -3.80 -2.13
C LYS A 288 29.45 -4.77 -0.96
N SER A 289 28.39 -5.14 -0.25
CA SER A 289 28.46 -6.01 0.93
C SER A 289 27.47 -7.16 0.81
N ALA A 290 27.88 -8.34 1.29
CA ALA A 290 27.06 -9.55 1.29
C ALA A 290 25.98 -9.57 2.39
N ASP A 291 26.12 -8.76 3.44
CA ASP A 291 25.27 -8.82 4.63
C ASP A 291 24.26 -7.67 4.72
N LEU A 292 23.76 -7.21 3.59
CA LEU A 292 22.76 -6.15 3.58
C LEU A 292 21.41 -6.68 4.13
N ARG A 293 20.78 -5.86 4.97
CA ARG A 293 19.42 -6.10 5.46
C ARG A 293 18.38 -5.48 4.56
N ARG A 294 18.75 -4.35 3.92
CA ARG A 294 17.92 -3.60 2.98
C ARG A 294 18.74 -3.08 1.81
N ILE A 295 18.09 -2.92 0.69
CA ILE A 295 18.53 -2.08 -0.43
C ILE A 295 17.38 -1.13 -0.70
N GLY A 296 17.43 0.06 -0.15
CA GLY A 296 16.33 1.00 -0.20
C GLY A 296 16.63 2.34 0.44
N LEU A 297 15.58 3.13 0.61
CA LEU A 297 15.63 4.47 1.19
C LEU A 297 14.75 4.55 2.43
N SER A 298 15.24 5.25 3.45
CA SER A 298 14.42 5.82 4.51
C SER A 298 14.12 7.29 4.23
N MET A 299 12.93 7.74 4.66
CA MET A 299 12.50 9.14 4.59
C MET A 299 11.37 9.39 5.60
N ASN A 300 11.12 10.67 5.89
CA ASN A 300 10.07 11.03 6.84
C ASN A 300 9.08 12.00 6.20
N PHE A 301 7.79 11.77 6.42
CA PHE A 301 6.73 12.66 5.98
C PHE A 301 6.15 13.43 7.17
N LEU A 302 5.91 14.72 6.95
CA LEU A 302 5.31 15.65 7.90
C LEU A 302 3.83 15.90 7.58
N GLY A 303 3.13 16.66 8.42
CA GLY A 303 1.77 17.12 8.14
C GLY A 303 0.65 16.26 8.71
N GLY A 304 0.96 15.32 9.62
CA GLY A 304 -0.05 14.47 10.26
C GLY A 304 -0.74 13.52 9.26
N LEU A 305 0.03 12.89 8.39
CA LEU A 305 -0.43 12.04 7.30
C LEU A 305 -0.77 10.63 7.81
N ASP A 306 -1.83 10.52 8.60
CA ASP A 306 -2.19 9.26 9.28
C ASP A 306 -3.06 8.31 8.48
N SER A 307 -3.82 8.80 7.52
CA SER A 307 -4.67 7.97 6.68
C SER A 307 -3.86 7.41 5.52
N VAL A 308 -3.87 6.10 5.36
CA VAL A 308 -3.10 5.37 4.35
C VAL A 308 -4.02 4.55 3.46
N SER A 309 -3.93 4.75 2.15
CA SER A 309 -4.56 3.90 1.14
C SER A 309 -3.48 3.40 0.19
N TYR A 310 -3.40 2.10 -0.03
CA TYR A 310 -2.34 1.54 -0.86
C TYR A 310 -2.81 0.41 -1.78
N TYR A 311 -2.15 0.28 -2.91
CA TYR A 311 -2.23 -0.85 -3.82
C TYR A 311 -0.92 -1.63 -3.78
N ALA A 312 -0.91 -2.72 -3.04
CA ALA A 312 0.23 -3.60 -2.78
C ALA A 312 -0.26 -4.97 -2.26
N ARG A 313 0.64 -5.82 -1.80
CA ARG A 313 0.25 -7.00 -1.02
C ARG A 313 -0.19 -6.61 0.38
N GLY A 314 -1.31 -7.17 0.83
CA GLY A 314 -1.89 -6.86 2.14
C GLY A 314 -2.97 -7.85 2.57
N PRO A 315 -3.76 -7.48 3.61
CA PRO A 315 -3.60 -6.31 4.49
C PRO A 315 -2.47 -6.43 5.52
N TRP A 316 -2.03 -7.66 5.81
CA TRP A 316 -1.02 -7.96 6.80
C TRP A 316 0.39 -7.62 6.33
N GLU A 317 1.32 -7.41 7.28
CA GLU A 317 2.73 -7.31 6.93
C GLU A 317 3.20 -8.59 6.23
N ASN A 318 4.04 -8.41 5.23
CA ASN A 318 4.56 -9.49 4.44
C ASN A 318 5.98 -9.17 3.97
N TYR A 319 6.76 -10.21 3.68
CA TYR A 319 8.17 -10.12 3.35
C TYR A 319 8.48 -11.03 2.17
N VAL A 320 9.62 -10.88 1.55
CA VAL A 320 9.99 -11.59 0.34
C VAL A 320 9.88 -13.12 0.47
N ASP A 321 10.09 -13.67 1.65
CA ASP A 321 9.97 -15.10 1.99
C ASP A 321 8.68 -15.47 2.73
N ARG A 322 7.76 -14.52 2.94
CA ARG A 322 6.46 -14.71 3.61
C ARG A 322 5.42 -13.75 3.03
N LYS A 323 4.90 -14.05 1.85
CA LYS A 323 3.93 -13.19 1.16
C LYS A 323 2.87 -13.91 0.33
N THR A 324 2.86 -15.24 0.31
CA THR A 324 1.88 -15.99 -0.50
C THR A 324 0.47 -15.87 0.05
N GLY A 325 0.32 -15.68 1.36
CA GLY A 325 -0.96 -15.41 2.01
C GLY A 325 -1.46 -13.97 1.88
N SER A 326 -0.67 -13.06 1.29
CA SER A 326 -1.01 -11.66 1.11
C SER A 326 -1.24 -11.36 -0.37
N MET A 327 -2.48 -11.14 -0.76
CA MET A 327 -2.84 -10.87 -2.16
C MET A 327 -2.62 -9.40 -2.52
N LEU A 328 -2.36 -9.14 -3.80
CA LEU A 328 -2.39 -7.79 -4.35
C LEU A 328 -3.81 -7.26 -4.32
N GLY A 329 -3.98 -6.03 -3.83
CA GLY A 329 -5.27 -5.38 -3.73
C GLY A 329 -5.15 -3.96 -3.21
N ARG A 330 -6.29 -3.27 -3.16
CA ARG A 330 -6.38 -1.94 -2.54
C ARG A 330 -6.83 -2.06 -1.10
N TYR A 331 -6.07 -1.46 -0.21
CA TYR A 331 -6.28 -1.53 1.23
C TYR A 331 -6.25 -0.14 1.84
N ASN A 332 -7.18 0.11 2.76
CA ASN A 332 -7.26 1.35 3.55
C ASN A 332 -6.89 1.05 5.00
N THR A 333 -6.03 1.85 5.57
CA THR A 333 -5.52 1.67 6.93
C THR A 333 -5.07 3.00 7.54
N THR A 334 -4.36 2.95 8.65
CA THR A 334 -3.67 4.08 9.27
C THR A 334 -2.22 3.69 9.56
N THR A 335 -1.35 4.68 9.77
CA THR A 335 0.04 4.44 10.16
C THR A 335 0.14 3.61 11.44
N ASP A 336 -0.75 3.83 12.40
CA ASP A 336 -0.81 3.03 13.64
C ASP A 336 -1.16 1.56 13.37
N LYS A 337 -2.07 1.28 12.43
CA LYS A 337 -2.46 -0.09 12.06
C LYS A 337 -1.45 -0.79 11.15
N MET A 338 -0.51 -0.06 10.57
CA MET A 338 0.61 -0.66 9.85
C MET A 338 1.70 -1.18 10.82
N PHE A 339 1.76 -0.65 12.03
CA PHE A 339 2.63 -1.17 13.08
C PHE A 339 2.12 -2.52 13.60
N THR A 340 3.00 -3.50 13.71
CA THR A 340 2.71 -4.81 14.32
C THR A 340 3.23 -4.80 15.75
N PRO A 341 2.35 -4.82 16.78
CA PRO A 341 2.77 -4.68 18.18
C PRO A 341 3.32 -6.02 18.73
N TYR A 342 4.47 -6.42 18.22
CA TYR A 342 5.20 -7.54 18.80
C TYR A 342 5.53 -7.27 20.28
N PRO A 343 5.45 -8.27 21.17
CA PRO A 343 5.77 -8.08 22.60
C PRO A 343 7.12 -7.44 22.85
N ASN A 344 8.14 -7.79 22.06
CA ASN A 344 9.41 -7.07 21.96
C ASN A 344 9.40 -6.29 20.64
N PRO A 345 9.30 -4.94 20.66
CA PRO A 345 9.23 -4.13 19.46
C PRO A 345 10.45 -4.34 18.56
N GLN A 346 10.21 -4.40 17.27
CA GLN A 346 11.25 -4.64 16.27
C GLN A 346 10.80 -4.08 14.93
N THR A 347 11.71 -3.97 13.98
CA THR A 347 11.38 -3.56 12.62
C THR A 347 10.24 -4.43 12.08
N CYS A 348 9.15 -3.80 11.66
CA CYS A 348 7.92 -4.46 11.25
C CYS A 348 7.16 -3.64 10.20
N GLY A 349 5.99 -4.12 9.80
CA GLY A 349 5.06 -3.35 8.99
C GLY A 349 5.36 -3.33 7.49
N ASN A 350 6.30 -4.15 7.00
CA ASN A 350 6.61 -4.22 5.56
C ASN A 350 5.45 -4.75 4.72
N ARG A 351 5.27 -4.20 3.51
CA ARG A 351 4.39 -4.71 2.45
C ARG A 351 5.17 -4.80 1.16
N GLU A 352 5.07 -5.93 0.50
CA GLU A 352 5.72 -6.20 -0.79
C GLU A 352 4.89 -5.74 -1.97
N ASP A 353 5.54 -5.58 -3.09
CA ASP A 353 4.93 -5.37 -4.41
C ASP A 353 4.06 -4.10 -4.50
N LEU A 354 4.56 -2.97 -3.98
CA LEU A 354 3.88 -1.67 -4.03
C LEU A 354 3.67 -1.17 -5.46
N ARG A 355 2.45 -0.73 -5.77
CA ARG A 355 2.09 0.00 -6.98
C ARG A 355 1.95 1.49 -6.71
N GLU A 356 1.12 1.80 -5.72
CA GLU A 356 0.95 3.16 -5.24
C GLU A 356 0.52 3.17 -3.77
N VAL A 357 0.81 4.25 -3.10
CA VAL A 357 0.31 4.53 -1.75
C VAL A 357 0.01 6.02 -1.61
N SER A 358 -1.11 6.34 -1.02
CA SER A 358 -1.45 7.69 -0.58
C SER A 358 -1.40 7.79 0.94
N LEU A 359 -0.78 8.88 1.39
CA LEU A 359 -0.80 9.32 2.78
C LEU A 359 -1.53 10.64 2.84
N THR A 360 -2.57 10.73 3.65
CA THR A 360 -3.35 11.96 3.78
C THR A 360 -3.60 12.31 5.25
N ASN A 361 -3.70 13.59 5.50
CA ASN A 361 -4.19 14.09 6.77
C ASN A 361 -5.71 13.86 6.83
N PRO A 362 -6.23 13.11 7.81
CA PRO A 362 -7.64 12.74 7.85
C PRO A 362 -8.60 13.91 8.06
N THR A 363 -8.10 15.05 8.54
CA THR A 363 -8.90 16.26 8.79
C THR A 363 -8.97 17.17 7.57
N THR A 364 -7.85 17.35 6.88
CA THR A 364 -7.74 18.31 5.76
C THR A 364 -7.82 17.66 4.39
N GLY A 365 -7.62 16.35 4.29
CA GLY A 365 -7.51 15.64 3.03
C GLY A 365 -6.22 15.93 2.25
N ASN A 366 -5.33 16.77 2.78
CA ASN A 366 -4.05 17.07 2.14
C ASN A 366 -3.06 15.93 2.33
N GLY A 367 -2.18 15.69 1.37
CA GLY A 367 -1.22 14.61 1.46
C GLY A 367 -0.38 14.40 0.21
N LEU A 368 0.11 13.19 0.07
CA LEU A 368 0.92 12.72 -1.05
C LEU A 368 0.38 11.40 -1.58
N LEU A 369 0.29 11.28 -2.90
CA LEU A 369 0.22 10.00 -3.59
C LEU A 369 1.61 9.67 -4.11
N ILE A 370 2.10 8.47 -3.80
CA ILE A 370 3.39 7.97 -4.25
C ILE A 370 3.14 6.79 -5.18
N ARG A 371 3.47 6.93 -6.46
CA ARG A 371 3.42 5.87 -7.46
C ARG A 371 4.80 5.29 -7.69
N THR A 372 4.87 4.00 -8.00
CA THR A 372 6.14 3.31 -8.16
C THR A 372 6.36 2.79 -9.58
N GLU A 373 7.62 2.80 -10.01
CA GLU A 373 8.13 2.09 -11.17
C GLU A 373 9.22 1.14 -10.70
N GLY A 374 9.18 -0.10 -11.14
CA GLY A 374 10.08 -1.16 -10.68
C GLY A 374 9.53 -1.92 -9.46
N LYS A 375 10.42 -2.66 -8.80
CA LYS A 375 10.10 -3.45 -7.60
C LYS A 375 10.29 -2.58 -6.37
N VAL A 376 9.24 -2.47 -5.54
CA VAL A 376 9.27 -1.69 -4.30
C VAL A 376 8.48 -2.40 -3.21
N ALA A 377 9.11 -2.60 -2.06
CA ALA A 377 8.45 -2.89 -0.79
C ALA A 377 8.40 -1.60 0.05
N PHE A 378 7.48 -1.51 1.00
CA PHE A 378 7.36 -0.31 1.81
C PHE A 378 6.86 -0.58 3.23
N SER A 379 7.18 0.34 4.13
CA SER A 379 6.55 0.46 5.46
C SER A 379 6.34 1.94 5.80
N LEU A 380 5.29 2.23 6.57
CA LEU A 380 4.90 3.58 7.00
C LEU A 380 4.50 3.52 8.48
N LEU A 381 5.37 3.94 9.36
CA LEU A 381 5.19 3.78 10.80
C LEU A 381 5.27 5.13 11.53
N PRO A 382 4.56 5.31 12.66
CA PRO A 382 4.72 6.49 13.50
C PRO A 382 5.91 6.37 14.47
N TYR A 383 6.78 5.37 14.28
CA TYR A 383 7.95 5.07 15.11
C TYR A 383 9.18 4.89 14.25
N THR A 384 10.35 5.32 14.73
CA THR A 384 11.63 5.00 14.11
C THR A 384 12.08 3.58 14.46
N ASP A 385 12.91 2.97 13.60
CA ASP A 385 13.56 1.70 13.93
C ASP A 385 14.35 1.79 15.25
N GLN A 386 15.02 2.95 15.52
CA GLN A 386 15.77 3.15 16.75
C GLN A 386 14.88 3.22 18.00
N GLN A 387 13.67 3.80 17.90
CA GLN A 387 12.71 3.74 19.02
C GLN A 387 12.27 2.30 19.27
N MET A 388 11.98 1.55 18.20
CA MET A 388 11.56 0.15 18.33
C MET A 388 12.65 -0.73 18.95
N VAL A 389 13.90 -0.60 18.53
CA VAL A 389 15.01 -1.41 19.09
C VAL A 389 15.32 -1.07 20.55
N ASN A 390 15.09 0.17 20.95
CA ASN A 390 15.34 0.63 22.33
C ASN A 390 14.19 0.33 23.29
N ALA A 391 12.98 0.09 22.76
CA ALA A 391 11.82 -0.23 23.57
C ALA A 391 11.81 -1.73 23.91
N ARG A 392 11.48 -2.03 25.15
CA ARG A 392 11.30 -3.41 25.62
C ARG A 392 9.87 -3.91 25.42
N HIS A 393 8.92 -2.94 25.33
CA HIS A 393 7.49 -3.22 25.16
C HIS A 393 6.84 -2.15 24.26
N PRO A 394 5.75 -2.50 23.54
CA PRO A 394 5.07 -1.55 22.65
C PRO A 394 4.58 -0.26 23.33
N TRP A 395 4.14 -0.34 24.59
CA TRP A 395 3.66 0.85 25.32
C TRP A 395 4.76 1.84 25.75
N GLU A 396 6.03 1.49 25.56
CA GLU A 396 7.17 2.39 25.81
C GLU A 396 7.45 3.28 24.60
N LEU A 397 6.84 2.96 23.44
CA LEU A 397 6.98 3.72 22.22
C LEU A 397 6.23 5.04 22.32
N THR A 398 6.88 6.11 21.89
CA THR A 398 6.26 7.44 21.78
C THR A 398 5.90 7.70 20.32
N ARG A 399 4.60 7.82 20.06
CA ARG A 399 4.06 8.12 18.74
C ARG A 399 4.55 9.47 18.24
N SER A 400 5.10 9.51 17.04
CA SER A 400 5.47 10.73 16.33
C SER A 400 4.30 11.30 15.53
N SER A 401 4.33 12.60 15.27
CA SER A 401 3.49 13.24 14.26
C SER A 401 4.04 13.08 12.84
N ALA A 402 5.29 12.70 12.69
CA ALA A 402 5.90 12.35 11.42
C ALA A 402 5.66 10.86 11.12
N VAL A 403 5.58 10.52 9.83
CA VAL A 403 5.52 9.15 9.34
C VAL A 403 6.91 8.76 8.87
N TYR A 404 7.49 7.74 9.49
CA TYR A 404 8.76 7.15 9.08
C TYR A 404 8.52 6.08 8.03
N ALA A 405 9.08 6.31 6.86
CA ALA A 405 8.84 5.51 5.68
C ALA A 405 10.12 4.80 5.23
N HIS A 406 9.98 3.54 4.86
CA HIS A 406 10.96 2.84 4.04
C HIS A 406 10.36 2.53 2.68
N PHE A 407 11.15 2.71 1.62
CA PHE A 407 10.87 2.23 0.28
C PHE A 407 12.07 1.42 -0.18
N ASP A 408 11.91 0.11 -0.24
CA ASP A 408 13.02 -0.82 -0.46
C ASP A 408 12.86 -1.52 -1.82
N TYR A 409 13.95 -1.60 -2.59
CA TYR A 409 14.02 -2.53 -3.70
C TYR A 409 13.90 -3.96 -3.18
N MET A 410 14.53 -4.24 -2.05
CA MET A 410 14.50 -5.53 -1.37
C MET A 410 14.84 -5.38 0.12
N GLN A 411 14.11 -6.10 0.96
CA GLN A 411 14.56 -6.49 2.29
C GLN A 411 14.99 -7.96 2.28
N ARG A 412 15.98 -8.31 3.09
CA ARG A 412 16.30 -9.70 3.40
C ARG A 412 15.07 -10.39 4.00
N GLY A 413 14.81 -11.63 3.61
CA GLY A 413 13.77 -12.46 4.20
C GLY A 413 13.93 -12.64 5.71
N LEU A 414 12.88 -13.06 6.38
CA LEU A 414 12.86 -13.28 7.83
C LEU A 414 13.63 -14.54 8.24
N GLY A 415 13.52 -15.62 7.45
CA GLY A 415 14.10 -16.92 7.80
C GLY A 415 13.55 -17.50 9.10
N ASN A 416 14.29 -18.42 9.68
CA ASN A 416 14.00 -19.08 10.97
C ASN A 416 15.17 -18.97 11.95
N ALA A 417 15.96 -17.91 11.90
CA ALA A 417 17.25 -17.78 12.59
C ALA A 417 17.19 -17.96 14.11
N SER A 418 16.01 -17.73 14.73
CA SER A 418 15.86 -17.89 16.18
C SER A 418 15.87 -19.37 16.64
N CYS A 419 15.41 -20.30 15.81
CA CYS A 419 15.29 -21.71 16.18
C CYS A 419 15.39 -22.66 14.99
N GLY A 420 16.05 -22.25 13.91
CA GLY A 420 16.18 -23.03 12.69
C GLY A 420 17.19 -22.41 11.72
N PRO A 421 17.21 -22.84 10.45
CA PRO A 421 18.12 -22.31 9.46
C PRO A 421 17.85 -20.82 9.21
N GLY A 422 18.91 -20.10 8.87
CA GLY A 422 18.82 -18.70 8.45
C GLY A 422 18.01 -18.52 7.15
N THR A 423 17.94 -17.28 6.69
CA THR A 423 17.29 -16.94 5.43
C THR A 423 17.90 -17.70 4.26
N LEU A 424 17.07 -18.32 3.41
CA LEU A 424 17.53 -18.97 2.19
C LEU A 424 18.19 -17.94 1.26
N SER A 425 19.22 -18.38 0.51
CA SER A 425 20.04 -17.50 -0.33
C SER A 425 19.23 -16.68 -1.34
N GLN A 426 18.16 -17.23 -1.87
CA GLN A 426 17.24 -16.53 -2.80
C GLN A 426 16.49 -15.35 -2.18
N TYR A 427 16.44 -15.26 -0.85
CA TYR A 427 15.80 -14.20 -0.09
C TYR A 427 16.79 -13.27 0.62
N THR A 428 18.08 -13.42 0.36
CA THR A 428 19.12 -12.50 0.84
C THR A 428 19.29 -11.32 -0.12
N CYS A 429 19.67 -10.17 0.41
CA CYS A 429 19.99 -9.03 -0.44
C CYS A 429 21.22 -9.33 -1.30
N PRO A 430 21.22 -8.96 -2.58
CA PRO A 430 22.37 -9.14 -3.44
C PRO A 430 23.55 -8.28 -3.00
N SER A 431 24.77 -8.77 -3.21
CA SER A 431 26.03 -8.12 -2.83
C SER A 431 26.71 -7.35 -3.98
N SER A 432 26.13 -7.38 -5.18
CA SER A 432 26.67 -6.73 -6.39
C SER A 432 25.55 -6.48 -7.40
N GLY A 433 25.87 -5.76 -8.49
CA GLY A 433 24.91 -5.38 -9.51
C GLY A 433 24.32 -3.99 -9.26
N THR A 434 23.40 -3.56 -10.13
CA THR A 434 22.69 -2.29 -10.00
C THR A 434 21.20 -2.54 -9.93
N TYR A 435 20.54 -1.96 -8.94
CA TYR A 435 19.11 -2.13 -8.65
C TYR A 435 18.43 -0.79 -8.66
N THR A 436 17.32 -0.70 -9.38
CA THR A 436 16.68 0.58 -9.67
C THR A 436 15.20 0.52 -9.37
N TYR A 437 14.67 1.60 -8.81
CA TYR A 437 13.25 1.92 -8.83
C TYR A 437 13.03 3.43 -8.98
N LYS A 438 11.78 3.82 -9.25
CA LYS A 438 11.35 5.22 -9.27
C LYS A 438 10.13 5.41 -8.38
N LEU A 439 10.12 6.51 -7.64
CA LEU A 439 8.97 7.01 -6.88
C LEU A 439 8.52 8.33 -7.51
N ARG A 440 7.22 8.46 -7.78
CA ARG A 440 6.60 9.73 -8.16
C ARG A 440 5.75 10.24 -7.02
N PHE A 441 6.16 11.36 -6.42
CA PHE A 441 5.44 12.05 -5.37
C PHE A 441 4.48 13.06 -6.01
N ILE A 442 3.18 12.85 -5.85
CA ILE A 442 2.11 13.70 -6.38
C ILE A 442 1.39 14.31 -5.20
N PRO A 443 1.42 15.63 -5.02
CA PRO A 443 0.65 16.28 -3.95
C PRO A 443 -0.85 16.04 -4.09
N ILE A 444 -1.51 15.87 -2.94
CA ILE A 444 -2.96 15.82 -2.81
C ILE A 444 -3.37 17.07 -2.02
N ILE A 445 -4.27 17.86 -2.59
CA ILE A 445 -4.77 19.09 -1.99
C ILE A 445 -6.29 18.98 -1.85
N ASN A 446 -6.80 19.09 -0.62
CA ASN A 446 -8.23 18.93 -0.32
C ASN A 446 -8.84 17.62 -0.86
N GLY A 447 -8.04 16.54 -0.87
CA GLY A 447 -8.45 15.23 -1.39
C GLY A 447 -8.25 15.04 -2.90
N GLU A 448 -7.79 16.06 -3.63
CA GLU A 448 -7.57 16.00 -5.08
C GLU A 448 -6.08 15.98 -5.43
N GLN A 449 -5.69 15.18 -6.41
CA GLN A 449 -4.29 15.10 -6.88
C GLN A 449 -3.97 16.35 -7.73
N VAL A 450 -2.81 16.98 -7.50
CA VAL A 450 -2.35 18.07 -8.37
C VAL A 450 -1.95 17.53 -9.75
N GLY A 451 -2.10 18.36 -10.79
CA GLY A 451 -1.69 18.04 -12.18
C GLY A 451 -2.50 16.91 -12.83
N VAL A 452 -3.55 16.43 -12.18
CA VAL A 452 -4.62 15.73 -12.85
C VAL A 452 -5.64 16.82 -13.19
N THR A 453 -5.67 17.28 -14.45
CA THR A 453 -6.87 17.93 -14.95
C THR A 453 -7.97 16.88 -14.76
N PRO A 454 -9.02 17.14 -13.98
CA PRO A 454 -10.17 16.26 -14.03
C PRO A 454 -10.48 16.13 -15.52
N VAL A 455 -10.52 14.92 -16.04
CA VAL A 455 -11.21 14.71 -17.32
C VAL A 455 -12.67 14.98 -16.97
N VAL A 456 -13.02 16.24 -16.94
CA VAL A 456 -14.38 16.68 -17.13
C VAL A 456 -14.63 16.25 -18.56
N ALA A 457 -15.24 15.08 -18.72
CA ALA A 457 -15.84 14.73 -19.97
C ALA A 457 -16.74 15.94 -20.31
N ALA A 458 -16.37 16.65 -21.37
CA ALA A 458 -16.85 17.99 -21.68
C ALA A 458 -18.34 18.04 -22.06
N ASP A 459 -19.17 17.07 -21.69
CA ASP A 459 -20.59 17.07 -22.08
C ASP A 459 -21.58 16.52 -21.02
N ASN A 460 -21.19 16.25 -19.77
CA ASN A 460 -22.17 15.84 -18.76
C ASN A 460 -21.77 16.31 -17.36
N ALA A 461 -21.74 17.61 -17.13
CA ALA A 461 -21.51 18.15 -15.80
C ALA A 461 -22.75 17.96 -14.91
N TRP A 462 -22.77 16.92 -14.12
CA TRP A 462 -23.71 16.79 -13.02
C TRP A 462 -23.26 17.67 -11.86
N THR A 463 -24.18 18.45 -11.31
CA THR A 463 -23.97 19.23 -10.10
C THR A 463 -24.50 18.45 -8.90
N PHE A 464 -23.81 18.57 -7.77
CA PHE A 464 -24.16 17.84 -6.55
C PHE A 464 -24.41 18.84 -5.42
N ARG A 465 -25.45 18.59 -4.60
CA ARG A 465 -25.76 19.42 -3.45
C ARG A 465 -26.33 18.57 -2.32
N TYR A 466 -25.65 18.54 -1.18
CA TYR A 466 -26.21 18.00 0.06
C TYR A 466 -27.01 19.08 0.79
N ASN A 467 -28.26 18.78 1.12
CA ASN A 467 -29.12 19.66 1.92
C ASN A 467 -29.27 19.05 3.33
N LYS A 468 -28.62 19.66 4.29
CA LYS A 468 -28.59 19.20 5.69
C LYS A 468 -29.97 19.24 6.35
N GLY A 469 -30.81 20.22 6.00
CA GLY A 469 -32.15 20.36 6.59
C GLY A 469 -33.14 19.27 6.15
N SER A 470 -33.02 18.79 4.91
CA SER A 470 -33.85 17.71 4.39
C SER A 470 -33.16 16.34 4.44
N GLU A 471 -31.91 16.28 4.90
CA GLU A 471 -31.05 15.08 4.86
C GLU A 471 -31.03 14.39 3.49
N LYS A 472 -30.99 15.17 2.42
CA LYS A 472 -30.97 14.66 1.04
C LYS A 472 -29.77 15.20 0.27
N VAL A 473 -29.18 14.34 -0.56
CA VAL A 473 -28.24 14.75 -1.59
C VAL A 473 -28.93 14.74 -2.94
N TYR A 474 -28.76 15.82 -3.66
CA TYR A 474 -29.34 16.04 -5.01
C TYR A 474 -28.20 15.98 -6.03
N CYS A 475 -28.48 15.35 -7.17
CA CYS A 475 -27.62 15.31 -8.34
C CYS A 475 -28.44 15.82 -9.52
N GLU A 476 -28.02 16.89 -10.15
CA GLU A 476 -28.72 17.54 -11.24
C GLU A 476 -27.81 17.60 -12.48
N GLY A 477 -28.30 17.17 -13.61
CA GLY A 477 -27.53 17.15 -14.85
C GLY A 477 -28.32 16.63 -16.04
N VAL A 478 -27.66 16.49 -17.17
CA VAL A 478 -28.24 15.90 -18.38
C VAL A 478 -27.64 14.52 -18.57
N ALA A 479 -28.47 13.50 -18.62
CA ALA A 479 -28.04 12.13 -18.92
C ALA A 479 -27.94 11.97 -20.44
N ASN A 480 -26.73 11.81 -20.97
CA ASN A 480 -26.53 11.41 -22.38
C ASN A 480 -26.36 9.88 -22.39
N GLY A 481 -27.48 9.17 -22.51
CA GLY A 481 -27.56 7.73 -22.40
C GLY A 481 -27.78 7.25 -20.96
N ARG A 482 -27.47 5.99 -20.70
CA ARG A 482 -27.64 5.35 -19.40
C ARG A 482 -26.67 5.91 -18.35
N VAL A 483 -27.23 6.47 -17.27
CA VAL A 483 -26.47 6.93 -16.10
C VAL A 483 -26.94 6.17 -14.87
N GLN A 484 -26.01 5.53 -14.18
CA GLN A 484 -26.25 4.87 -12.90
C GLN A 484 -25.72 5.75 -11.77
N ALA A 485 -26.55 6.01 -10.77
CA ALA A 485 -26.21 6.79 -9.59
C ALA A 485 -26.30 5.91 -8.34
N MET A 486 -25.29 5.93 -7.51
CA MET A 486 -25.21 5.13 -6.27
C MET A 486 -24.87 6.02 -5.09
N LEU A 487 -25.59 5.88 -3.99
CA LEU A 487 -25.19 6.41 -2.69
C LEU A 487 -24.45 5.34 -1.92
N VAL A 488 -23.23 5.65 -1.49
CA VAL A 488 -22.32 4.70 -0.84
C VAL A 488 -21.90 5.26 0.52
N ASN A 489 -21.87 4.44 1.56
CA ASN A 489 -21.38 4.83 2.88
C ASN A 489 -19.85 4.72 3.00
N GLN A 490 -19.31 5.14 4.13
CA GLN A 490 -17.89 5.09 4.45
C GLN A 490 -17.28 3.67 4.40
N GLY A 491 -18.09 2.64 4.59
CA GLY A 491 -17.68 1.23 4.51
C GLY A 491 -17.72 0.65 3.08
N GLY A 492 -18.02 1.48 2.06
CA GLY A 492 -18.13 1.02 0.67
C GLY A 492 -19.46 0.34 0.33
N VAL A 493 -20.44 0.33 1.25
CA VAL A 493 -21.74 -0.30 1.03
C VAL A 493 -22.65 0.62 0.26
N CYS A 494 -23.21 0.15 -0.87
CA CYS A 494 -24.23 0.86 -1.64
C CYS A 494 -25.55 0.87 -0.87
N LEU A 495 -25.97 2.05 -0.42
CA LEU A 495 -27.21 2.26 0.35
C LEU A 495 -28.43 2.47 -0.56
N SER A 496 -28.23 3.02 -1.73
CA SER A 496 -29.30 3.30 -2.69
C SER A 496 -28.73 3.43 -4.09
N HIS A 497 -29.49 2.94 -5.05
CA HIS A 497 -29.17 2.98 -6.48
C HIS A 497 -30.31 3.60 -7.27
N ARG A 498 -29.96 4.41 -8.29
CA ARG A 498 -30.89 5.02 -9.24
C ARG A 498 -30.31 4.89 -10.64
N GLU A 499 -31.16 4.85 -11.62
CA GLU A 499 -30.78 4.80 -13.03
C GLU A 499 -31.63 5.79 -13.84
N VAL A 500 -30.98 6.49 -14.76
CA VAL A 500 -31.60 7.42 -15.71
C VAL A 500 -31.12 7.07 -17.12
N ASN A 501 -32.05 6.99 -18.05
CA ASN A 501 -31.76 6.58 -19.44
C ASN A 501 -32.08 7.68 -20.49
N ASP A 502 -32.46 8.87 -20.08
CA ASP A 502 -32.99 9.89 -20.96
C ASP A 502 -31.97 10.99 -21.29
N ASN A 503 -32.03 11.53 -22.51
CA ASN A 503 -31.28 12.71 -22.94
C ASN A 503 -31.96 14.03 -22.49
N ALA A 504 -32.56 14.04 -21.32
CA ALA A 504 -33.26 15.18 -20.74
C ALA A 504 -32.61 15.63 -19.43
N PRO A 505 -32.79 16.89 -19.03
CA PRO A 505 -32.38 17.32 -17.69
C PRO A 505 -33.01 16.43 -16.62
N SER A 506 -32.20 15.86 -15.76
CA SER A 506 -32.63 14.92 -14.74
C SER A 506 -32.17 15.39 -13.37
N GLN A 507 -33.02 15.21 -12.37
CA GLN A 507 -32.70 15.42 -10.98
C GLN A 507 -32.84 14.09 -10.22
N LEU A 508 -31.77 13.64 -9.59
CA LEU A 508 -31.74 12.48 -8.72
C LEU A 508 -31.61 12.94 -7.28
N ALA A 509 -32.36 12.31 -6.38
CA ALA A 509 -32.27 12.58 -4.95
C ALA A 509 -32.12 11.28 -4.16
N PHE A 510 -31.17 11.29 -3.22
CA PHE A 510 -30.94 10.21 -2.26
C PHE A 510 -31.23 10.71 -0.85
N SER A 511 -32.01 9.97 -0.09
CA SER A 511 -32.28 10.27 1.31
C SER A 511 -31.25 9.60 2.21
N LEU A 512 -30.77 10.36 3.20
CA LEU A 512 -29.90 9.89 4.29
C LEU A 512 -30.67 9.78 5.60
N ASN A 513 -31.98 9.91 5.56
CA ASN A 513 -32.82 9.78 6.76
C ASN A 513 -32.62 8.39 7.40
N GLY A 514 -32.35 8.35 8.70
CA GLY A 514 -32.02 7.13 9.43
C GLY A 514 -30.58 6.61 9.27
N GLN A 515 -29.75 7.26 8.42
CA GLN A 515 -28.33 6.89 8.30
C GLN A 515 -27.50 7.60 9.37
N PRO A 516 -26.42 6.97 9.89
CA PRO A 516 -25.56 7.60 10.89
C PRO A 516 -24.80 8.81 10.32
N ASN A 517 -24.35 9.70 11.20
CA ASN A 517 -23.45 10.79 10.79
C ASN A 517 -22.12 10.21 10.30
N GLY A 518 -21.61 10.73 9.18
CA GLY A 518 -20.37 10.23 8.60
C GLY A 518 -20.17 10.67 7.15
N SER A 519 -19.10 10.16 6.54
CA SER A 519 -18.79 10.40 5.13
C SER A 519 -19.63 9.51 4.22
N TYR A 520 -20.16 10.13 3.16
CA TYR A 520 -20.92 9.46 2.10
C TYR A 520 -20.39 9.86 0.73
N LEU A 521 -20.56 8.98 -0.24
CA LEU A 521 -20.24 9.23 -1.64
C LEU A 521 -21.50 9.08 -2.49
N VAL A 522 -21.68 9.98 -3.44
CA VAL A 522 -22.52 9.73 -4.59
C VAL A 522 -21.63 9.44 -5.79
N VAL A 523 -21.85 8.29 -6.40
CA VAL A 523 -21.10 7.83 -7.56
C VAL A 523 -22.04 7.78 -8.74
N LEU A 524 -21.74 8.57 -9.78
CA LEU A 524 -22.43 8.52 -11.07
C LEU A 524 -21.56 7.80 -12.09
N LYS A 525 -22.10 6.79 -12.74
CA LYS A 525 -21.44 6.05 -13.82
C LYS A 525 -22.22 6.18 -15.12
N SER A 526 -21.54 6.52 -16.21
CA SER A 526 -22.07 6.58 -17.57
C SER A 526 -21.12 5.86 -18.54
N ALA A 527 -21.52 5.70 -19.78
CA ALA A 527 -20.64 5.20 -20.84
C ALA A 527 -19.38 6.06 -21.03
N ASN A 528 -19.44 7.34 -20.67
CA ASN A 528 -18.37 8.33 -20.88
C ASN A 528 -17.48 8.54 -19.63
N GLY A 529 -17.70 7.80 -18.55
CA GLY A 529 -16.88 7.88 -17.34
C GLY A 529 -17.67 7.88 -16.03
N GLN A 530 -16.97 8.23 -14.95
CA GLN A 530 -17.51 8.24 -13.60
C GLN A 530 -17.27 9.60 -12.94
N GLN A 531 -18.29 10.11 -12.22
CA GLN A 531 -18.17 11.26 -11.32
C GLN A 531 -18.45 10.83 -9.89
N VAL A 532 -17.73 11.39 -8.93
CA VAL A 532 -17.88 11.09 -7.51
C VAL A 532 -18.02 12.38 -6.72
N TYR A 533 -19.04 12.44 -5.89
CA TYR A 533 -19.25 13.52 -4.94
C TYR A 533 -19.20 13.01 -3.52
N LYS A 534 -18.23 13.49 -2.74
CA LYS A 534 -18.07 13.17 -1.32
C LYS A 534 -18.65 14.27 -0.45
N PHE A 535 -19.41 13.92 0.57
CA PHE A 535 -19.97 14.87 1.51
C PHE A 535 -20.09 14.24 2.92
N MET A 536 -20.33 15.10 3.91
CA MET A 536 -20.53 14.71 5.30
C MET A 536 -21.99 14.92 5.67
N LYS A 537 -22.65 13.88 6.25
CA LYS A 537 -23.92 14.01 6.92
C LYS A 537 -23.73 14.56 8.33
#